data_d8308ff8d5c4825c5bd0626c75710322
#
_entry.id   d8308ff8d5c4825c5bd0626c75710322
#
_cell.length_a   1.000
_cell.length_b   1.000
_cell.length_c   1.000
_cell.angle_alpha   90.00
_cell.angle_beta   90.00
_cell.angle_gamma   90.00
#
_symmetry.space_group_name_H-M   'P 1'
#
loop_
_entity.id
_entity.type
_entity.pdbx_description
1 polymer ?
#
loop_
_entity_poly.entity_id
_entity_poly.type
_entity_poly.pdbx_seq_one_letter_code
_entity_poly.pdbx_strand_id
1 'polypeptide(L)'
;MRKFKKPEILAPAGSLNKLKVAIDYGADAVYLGGGRLNLRAFSNNFTFEEIEEGVKYCHDRGRKVYVVVNVFARNVDLAGAEEYIKKLAELNIDAILAGDPAIIAVAKKAAPNLEIHLSTQANTVNWMAAKFWYDQGVKRIVLARELTFNEIKGFTENLPEDCELEAFVHGSMCI
;
A
#
# COMPACT_ATOMS: atom_id res chain seq x y z
N MET A 1 -12.36 -22.09 -6.83
CA MET A 1 -12.15 -21.10 -7.91
C MET A 1 -12.47 -19.73 -7.36
N ARG A 2 -11.51 -18.80 -7.37
CA ARG A 2 -11.77 -17.40 -6.97
C ARG A 2 -12.89 -16.82 -7.83
N LYS A 3 -13.90 -16.22 -7.18
CA LYS A 3 -14.95 -15.52 -7.93
C LYS A 3 -14.35 -14.31 -8.64
N PHE A 4 -14.60 -14.17 -9.92
CA PHE A 4 -14.19 -12.99 -10.70
C PHE A 4 -14.85 -11.75 -10.10
N LYS A 5 -14.03 -10.84 -9.57
CA LYS A 5 -14.46 -9.49 -9.17
C LYS A 5 -13.82 -8.49 -10.12
N LYS A 6 -14.51 -7.39 -10.42
CA LYS A 6 -13.89 -6.26 -11.12
C LYS A 6 -12.63 -5.84 -10.33
N PRO A 7 -11.46 -5.74 -10.96
CA PRO A 7 -10.26 -5.28 -10.28
C PRO A 7 -10.41 -3.82 -9.86
N GLU A 8 -9.83 -3.48 -8.72
CA GLU A 8 -9.67 -2.09 -8.26
C GLU A 8 -8.60 -1.40 -9.12
N ILE A 9 -8.91 -0.22 -9.63
CA ILE A 9 -7.95 0.64 -10.33
C ILE A 9 -7.29 1.54 -9.31
N LEU A 10 -6.00 1.29 -9.04
CA LEU A 10 -5.18 2.08 -8.13
C LEU A 10 -4.28 3.04 -8.91
N ALA A 11 -4.40 4.34 -8.63
CA ALA A 11 -3.62 5.39 -9.30
C ALA A 11 -2.61 6.06 -8.35
N PRO A 12 -1.42 6.46 -8.84
CA PRO A 12 -0.47 7.27 -8.06
C PRO A 12 -0.97 8.70 -7.89
N ALA A 13 -0.76 9.27 -6.70
CA ALA A 13 -1.02 10.68 -6.43
C ALA A 13 0.24 11.38 -5.91
N GLY A 14 0.85 12.21 -6.73
CA GLY A 14 2.04 13.00 -6.36
C GLY A 14 1.72 14.40 -5.81
N SER A 15 0.45 14.76 -5.70
CA SER A 15 -0.07 15.98 -5.07
C SER A 15 -1.58 15.88 -4.88
N LEU A 16 -2.14 16.71 -4.02
CA LEU A 16 -3.58 16.74 -3.76
C LEU A 16 -4.40 17.00 -5.04
N ASN A 17 -3.93 17.87 -5.92
CA ASN A 17 -4.59 18.10 -7.20
C ASN A 17 -4.57 16.83 -8.09
N LYS A 18 -3.43 16.13 -8.18
CA LYS A 18 -3.32 14.88 -8.94
C LYS A 18 -4.19 13.78 -8.35
N LEU A 19 -4.34 13.74 -7.01
CA LEU A 19 -5.27 12.85 -6.32
C LEU A 19 -6.70 13.08 -6.81
N LYS A 20 -7.17 14.34 -6.75
CA LYS A 20 -8.53 14.71 -7.18
C LYS A 20 -8.77 14.34 -8.65
N VAL A 21 -7.82 14.68 -9.52
CA VAL A 21 -7.90 14.33 -10.96
C VAL A 21 -7.97 12.81 -11.16
N ALA A 22 -7.14 12.02 -10.47
CA ALA A 22 -7.16 10.56 -10.60
C ALA A 22 -8.54 9.98 -10.22
N ILE A 23 -9.13 10.44 -9.13
CA ILE A 23 -10.46 10.03 -8.67
C ILE A 23 -11.55 10.45 -9.67
N ASP A 24 -11.50 11.69 -10.16
CA ASP A 24 -12.50 12.21 -11.11
C ASP A 24 -12.45 11.47 -12.46
N TYR A 25 -11.27 10.94 -12.83
CA TYR A 25 -11.09 10.11 -14.03
C TYR A 25 -11.33 8.62 -13.79
N GLY A 26 -11.82 8.23 -12.62
CA GLY A 26 -12.38 6.90 -12.36
C GLY A 26 -11.45 5.93 -11.63
N ALA A 27 -10.39 6.40 -10.98
CA ALA A 27 -9.63 5.55 -10.06
C ALA A 27 -10.54 5.10 -8.89
N ASP A 28 -10.42 3.83 -8.51
CA ASP A 28 -11.14 3.26 -7.36
C ASP A 28 -10.38 3.52 -6.06
N ALA A 29 -9.06 3.69 -6.16
CA ALA A 29 -8.19 4.05 -5.04
C ALA A 29 -7.00 4.88 -5.53
N VAL A 30 -6.36 5.60 -4.61
CA VAL A 30 -5.10 6.31 -4.85
C VAL A 30 -4.05 5.91 -3.82
N TYR A 31 -2.77 5.90 -4.22
CA TYR A 31 -1.67 5.80 -3.27
C TYR A 31 -0.78 7.05 -3.32
N LEU A 32 -0.29 7.44 -2.16
CA LEU A 32 0.48 8.67 -1.97
C LEU A 32 1.59 8.50 -0.94
N GLY A 33 2.61 9.34 -0.99
CA GLY A 33 3.69 9.40 0.01
C GLY A 33 3.43 10.50 1.03
N GLY A 34 3.47 10.15 2.29
CA GLY A 34 3.49 11.11 3.40
C GLY A 34 4.91 11.63 3.69
N GLY A 35 5.05 12.56 4.61
CA GLY A 35 6.30 13.24 4.92
C GLY A 35 7.43 12.36 5.52
N ARG A 36 7.13 11.12 5.92
CA ARG A 36 8.10 10.21 6.55
C ARG A 36 7.95 8.77 6.06
N LEU A 37 8.99 7.96 6.28
CA LEU A 37 9.02 6.50 6.11
C LEU A 37 8.72 6.01 4.68
N ASN A 38 8.95 6.84 3.66
CA ASN A 38 8.86 6.44 2.27
C ASN A 38 10.18 6.65 1.52
N LEU A 39 10.45 5.84 0.50
CA LEU A 39 11.68 5.92 -0.30
C LEU A 39 11.79 7.19 -1.15
N ARG A 40 10.68 7.90 -1.36
CA ARG A 40 10.64 9.16 -2.12
C ARG A 40 10.61 10.39 -1.21
N ALA A 41 11.31 10.33 -0.07
CA ALA A 41 11.36 11.42 0.90
C ALA A 41 11.79 12.79 0.32
N PHE A 42 12.54 12.80 -0.79
CA PHE A 42 12.98 14.01 -1.50
C PHE A 42 11.99 14.53 -2.56
N SER A 43 10.86 13.87 -2.78
CA SER A 43 9.79 14.38 -3.66
C SER A 43 8.77 15.18 -2.86
N ASN A 44 7.86 15.88 -3.56
CA ASN A 44 6.73 16.53 -2.92
C ASN A 44 5.87 15.47 -2.23
N ASN A 45 5.96 15.41 -0.91
CA ASN A 45 5.17 14.50 -0.08
C ASN A 45 4.00 15.27 0.52
N PHE A 46 2.91 14.55 0.77
CA PHE A 46 1.72 15.12 1.40
C PHE A 46 1.97 15.47 2.88
N THR A 47 1.49 16.61 3.31
CA THR A 47 1.34 16.94 4.73
C THR A 47 0.17 16.15 5.33
N PHE A 48 0.03 16.13 6.65
CA PHE A 48 -1.11 15.49 7.29
C PHE A 48 -2.44 16.15 6.91
N GLU A 49 -2.46 17.47 6.77
CA GLU A 49 -3.62 18.25 6.35
C GLU A 49 -4.04 17.90 4.91
N GLU A 50 -3.07 17.75 4.02
CA GLU A 50 -3.32 17.33 2.63
C GLU A 50 -3.81 15.87 2.55
N ILE A 51 -3.30 14.98 3.43
CA ILE A 51 -3.79 13.59 3.54
C ILE A 51 -5.24 13.61 4.01
N GLU A 52 -5.56 14.36 5.06
CA GLU A 52 -6.92 14.49 5.61
C GLU A 52 -7.90 14.99 4.54
N GLU A 53 -7.54 16.07 3.83
CA GLU A 53 -8.36 16.59 2.72
C GLU A 53 -8.53 15.55 1.60
N GLY A 54 -7.45 14.83 1.25
CA GLY A 54 -7.46 13.78 0.24
C GLY A 54 -8.34 12.61 0.64
N VAL A 55 -8.26 12.14 1.89
CA VAL A 55 -9.11 11.07 2.43
C VAL A 55 -10.57 11.49 2.38
N LYS A 56 -10.89 12.68 2.87
CA LYS A 56 -12.27 13.20 2.81
C LYS A 56 -12.78 13.24 1.37
N TYR A 57 -11.98 13.76 0.43
CA TYR A 57 -12.36 13.86 -0.98
C TYR A 57 -12.65 12.48 -1.59
N CYS A 58 -11.83 11.48 -1.27
CA CYS A 58 -11.98 10.10 -1.76
C CYS A 58 -13.20 9.41 -1.12
N HIS A 59 -13.32 9.48 0.21
CA HIS A 59 -14.39 8.81 0.95
C HIS A 59 -15.78 9.37 0.61
N ASP A 60 -15.91 10.69 0.40
CA ASP A 60 -17.16 11.32 -0.06
C ASP A 60 -17.63 10.76 -1.43
N ARG A 61 -16.71 10.07 -2.17
CA ARG A 61 -16.97 9.43 -3.48
C ARG A 61 -16.92 7.90 -3.43
N GLY A 62 -16.84 7.31 -2.24
CA GLY A 62 -16.70 5.86 -2.06
C GLY A 62 -15.37 5.30 -2.59
N ARG A 63 -14.31 6.10 -2.57
CA ARG A 63 -12.96 5.76 -3.03
C ARG A 63 -11.99 5.65 -1.86
N LYS A 64 -10.85 4.98 -2.06
CA LYS A 64 -9.89 4.65 -1.03
C LYS A 64 -8.58 5.42 -1.16
N VAL A 65 -7.88 5.56 -0.02
CA VAL A 65 -6.54 6.19 0.04
C VAL A 65 -5.56 5.27 0.76
N TYR A 66 -4.44 4.97 0.11
CA TYR A 66 -3.36 4.18 0.67
C TYR A 66 -2.10 5.04 0.83
N VAL A 67 -1.45 4.94 1.99
CA VAL A 67 -0.24 5.72 2.26
C VAL A 67 1.00 4.85 2.22
N VAL A 68 2.01 5.29 1.48
CA VAL A 68 3.28 4.57 1.32
C VAL A 68 4.17 4.79 2.55
N VAL A 69 4.56 3.67 3.18
CA VAL A 69 5.45 3.59 4.35
C VAL A 69 6.53 2.52 4.07
N ASN A 70 7.13 2.59 2.88
CA ASN A 70 7.95 1.51 2.31
C ASN A 70 9.46 1.74 2.41
N VAL A 71 9.91 2.57 3.36
CA VAL A 71 11.34 2.75 3.62
C VAL A 71 12.01 1.42 4.01
N PHE A 72 13.28 1.23 3.66
CA PHE A 72 14.14 0.25 4.29
C PHE A 72 14.58 0.80 5.65
N ALA A 73 13.88 0.42 6.70
CA ALA A 73 13.98 1.07 8.00
C ALA A 73 15.33 0.80 8.66
N ARG A 74 16.05 1.86 8.99
CA ARG A 74 17.18 1.83 9.91
C ARG A 74 16.70 2.07 11.33
N ASN A 75 17.51 1.77 12.33
CA ASN A 75 17.13 2.01 13.72
C ASN A 75 16.69 3.44 14.00
N VAL A 76 17.26 4.42 13.31
CA VAL A 76 16.88 5.83 13.42
C VAL A 76 15.47 6.09 12.86
N ASP A 77 15.05 5.36 11.86
CA ASP A 77 13.73 5.51 11.24
C ASP A 77 12.61 4.95 12.13
N LEU A 78 12.94 3.99 13.00
CA LEU A 78 11.99 3.41 13.96
C LEU A 78 11.61 4.39 15.07
N ALA A 79 12.48 5.38 15.36
CA ALA A 79 12.15 6.44 16.29
C ALA A 79 10.98 7.28 15.74
N GLY A 80 9.84 7.29 16.47
CA GLY A 80 8.61 7.98 16.09
C GLY A 80 7.80 7.30 14.95
N ALA A 81 8.16 6.07 14.56
CA ALA A 81 7.38 5.32 13.57
C ALA A 81 5.99 4.95 14.11
N GLU A 82 5.91 4.59 15.39
CA GLU A 82 4.65 4.26 16.05
C GLU A 82 3.68 5.45 16.06
N GLU A 83 4.16 6.63 16.44
CA GLU A 83 3.36 7.86 16.47
C GLU A 83 2.92 8.29 15.07
N TYR A 84 3.82 8.14 14.08
CA TYR A 84 3.50 8.46 12.69
C TYR A 84 2.39 7.56 12.14
N ILE A 85 2.47 6.25 12.38
CA ILE A 85 1.46 5.29 11.91
C ILE A 85 0.13 5.48 12.65
N LYS A 86 0.15 5.76 13.96
CA LYS A 86 -1.06 6.13 14.72
C LYS A 86 -1.74 7.35 14.12
N LYS A 87 -0.95 8.38 13.80
CA LYS A 87 -1.48 9.60 13.19
C LYS A 87 -2.13 9.33 11.83
N LEU A 88 -1.51 8.51 10.99
CA LEU A 88 -2.10 8.10 9.72
C LEU A 88 -3.43 7.36 9.91
N ALA A 89 -3.50 6.45 10.88
CA ALA A 89 -4.73 5.73 11.21
C ALA A 89 -5.85 6.67 11.71
N GLU A 90 -5.51 7.68 12.52
CA GLU A 90 -6.44 8.73 12.98
C GLU A 90 -7.04 9.54 11.83
N LEU A 91 -6.31 9.69 10.72
CA LEU A 91 -6.79 10.34 9.50
C LEU A 91 -7.73 9.45 8.66
N ASN A 92 -8.03 8.22 9.14
CA ASN A 92 -8.90 7.25 8.48
C ASN A 92 -8.42 6.86 7.06
N ILE A 93 -7.11 6.74 6.85
CA ILE A 93 -6.61 6.12 5.63
C ILE A 93 -7.04 4.65 5.59
N ASP A 94 -7.19 4.08 4.38
CA ASP A 94 -7.70 2.71 4.23
C ASP A 94 -6.60 1.65 4.42
N ALA A 95 -5.36 1.94 4.02
CA ALA A 95 -4.22 1.04 4.20
C ALA A 95 -2.89 1.77 4.17
N ILE A 96 -1.85 1.09 4.65
CA ILE A 96 -0.45 1.44 4.38
C ILE A 96 0.20 0.44 3.43
N LEU A 97 1.11 0.93 2.56
CA LEU A 97 1.99 0.07 1.77
C LEU A 97 3.36 0.01 2.48
N ALA A 98 3.71 -1.15 3.03
CA ALA A 98 4.94 -1.37 3.77
C ALA A 98 5.72 -2.57 3.21
N GLY A 99 7.05 -2.54 3.27
CA GLY A 99 7.91 -3.64 2.82
C GLY A 99 8.88 -4.13 3.88
N ASP A 100 9.13 -3.32 4.90
CA ASP A 100 10.06 -3.63 5.97
C ASP A 100 9.37 -4.38 7.12
N PRO A 101 9.90 -5.53 7.59
CA PRO A 101 9.31 -6.31 8.67
C PRO A 101 9.13 -5.53 9.99
N ALA A 102 10.07 -4.63 10.32
CA ALA A 102 9.97 -3.85 11.56
C ALA A 102 8.83 -2.81 11.44
N ILE A 103 8.67 -2.17 10.29
CA ILE A 103 7.55 -1.24 10.03
C ILE A 103 6.22 -1.98 10.11
N ILE A 104 6.12 -3.18 9.51
CA ILE A 104 4.92 -4.03 9.59
C ILE A 104 4.60 -4.40 11.05
N ALA A 105 5.61 -4.80 11.83
CA ALA A 105 5.42 -5.12 13.24
C ALA A 105 4.96 -3.91 14.07
N VAL A 106 5.55 -2.73 13.82
CA VAL A 106 5.13 -1.46 14.45
C VAL A 106 3.70 -1.13 14.07
N ALA A 107 3.33 -1.26 12.79
CA ALA A 107 1.97 -0.95 12.31
C ALA A 107 0.91 -1.84 12.96
N LYS A 108 1.17 -3.14 13.06
CA LYS A 108 0.26 -4.09 13.72
C LYS A 108 0.02 -3.75 15.21
N LYS A 109 1.04 -3.24 15.88
CA LYS A 109 0.94 -2.80 17.27
C LYS A 109 0.24 -1.45 17.40
N ALA A 110 0.62 -0.50 16.56
CA ALA A 110 0.19 0.90 16.63
C ALA A 110 -1.25 1.11 16.17
N ALA A 111 -1.66 0.38 15.11
CA ALA A 111 -2.96 0.51 14.46
C ALA A 111 -3.45 -0.88 13.99
N PRO A 112 -3.89 -1.77 14.92
CA PRO A 112 -4.20 -3.17 14.62
C PRO A 112 -5.33 -3.37 13.61
N ASN A 113 -6.18 -2.36 13.41
CA ASN A 113 -7.29 -2.41 12.45
C ASN A 113 -6.94 -1.82 11.08
N LEU A 114 -5.76 -1.19 10.94
CA LEU A 114 -5.32 -0.60 9.67
C LEU A 114 -4.82 -1.72 8.75
N GLU A 115 -5.34 -1.76 7.52
CA GLU A 115 -4.89 -2.73 6.54
C GLU A 115 -3.43 -2.49 6.13
N ILE A 116 -2.70 -3.59 5.93
CA ILE A 116 -1.31 -3.56 5.46
C ILE A 116 -1.25 -4.23 4.09
N HIS A 117 -0.78 -3.48 3.11
CA HIS A 117 -0.46 -3.96 1.78
C HIS A 117 1.05 -4.13 1.67
N LEU A 118 1.50 -5.31 1.22
CA LEU A 118 2.93 -5.58 1.07
C LEU A 118 3.46 -4.87 -0.17
N SER A 119 4.40 -3.97 0.03
CA SER A 119 5.09 -3.28 -1.07
C SER A 119 5.99 -4.25 -1.87
N THR A 120 6.21 -3.94 -3.15
CA THR A 120 7.23 -4.62 -3.99
C THR A 120 8.61 -4.62 -3.37
N GLN A 121 8.91 -3.71 -2.44
CA GLN A 121 10.17 -3.64 -1.69
C GLN A 121 10.45 -4.89 -0.84
N ALA A 122 9.42 -5.67 -0.51
CA ALA A 122 9.58 -6.96 0.18
C ALA A 122 10.10 -8.08 -0.73
N ASN A 123 10.31 -7.80 -2.02
CA ASN A 123 10.82 -8.73 -3.02
C ASN A 123 10.13 -10.11 -3.03
N THR A 124 8.80 -10.09 -3.03
CA THR A 124 7.97 -11.30 -2.96
C THR A 124 7.74 -11.88 -4.35
N VAL A 125 8.53 -12.87 -4.73
CA VAL A 125 8.54 -13.48 -6.08
C VAL A 125 7.98 -14.90 -6.13
N ASN A 126 7.46 -15.42 -5.02
CA ASN A 126 6.83 -16.74 -4.98
C ASN A 126 5.67 -16.78 -3.97
N TRP A 127 4.75 -17.71 -4.19
CA TRP A 127 3.55 -17.83 -3.37
C TRP A 127 3.81 -18.23 -1.91
N MET A 128 4.90 -18.95 -1.61
CA MET A 128 5.25 -19.31 -0.23
C MET A 128 5.66 -18.09 0.58
N ALA A 129 6.46 -17.19 0.00
CA ALA A 129 6.80 -15.91 0.61
C ALA A 129 5.55 -15.03 0.80
N ALA A 130 4.65 -15.00 -0.19
CA ALA A 130 3.39 -14.29 -0.07
C ALA A 130 2.50 -14.88 1.04
N LYS A 131 2.44 -16.22 1.14
CA LYS A 131 1.72 -16.92 2.22
C LYS A 131 2.28 -16.57 3.59
N PHE A 132 3.61 -16.53 3.73
CA PHE A 132 4.26 -16.08 4.98
C PHE A 132 3.77 -14.69 5.39
N TRP A 133 3.77 -13.73 4.47
CA TRP A 133 3.32 -12.38 4.77
C TRP A 133 1.82 -12.31 5.09
N TYR A 134 1.01 -13.07 4.36
CA TYR A 134 -0.42 -13.20 4.67
C TYR A 134 -0.64 -13.73 6.09
N ASP A 135 0.09 -14.75 6.50
CA ASP A 135 0.04 -15.30 7.85
C ASP A 135 0.53 -14.30 8.92
N GLN A 136 1.34 -13.33 8.51
CA GLN A 136 1.70 -12.18 9.34
C GLN A 136 0.61 -11.08 9.34
N GLY A 137 -0.55 -11.29 8.75
CA GLY A 137 -1.67 -10.34 8.75
C GLY A 137 -1.61 -9.28 7.65
N VAL A 138 -0.76 -9.46 6.64
CA VAL A 138 -0.80 -8.62 5.45
C VAL A 138 -2.02 -8.99 4.62
N LYS A 139 -2.79 -7.99 4.17
CA LYS A 139 -4.06 -8.21 3.45
C LYS A 139 -3.87 -8.33 1.95
N ARG A 140 -2.97 -7.54 1.38
CA ARG A 140 -2.73 -7.45 -0.07
C ARG A 140 -1.24 -7.58 -0.36
N ILE A 141 -0.89 -8.33 -1.41
CA ILE A 141 0.49 -8.50 -1.90
C ILE A 141 0.63 -7.74 -3.21
N VAL A 142 1.48 -6.70 -3.24
CA VAL A 142 1.88 -6.07 -4.49
C VAL A 142 2.93 -6.94 -5.16
N LEU A 143 2.55 -7.53 -6.29
CA LEU A 143 3.36 -8.49 -7.02
C LEU A 143 4.62 -7.83 -7.59
N ALA A 144 5.73 -8.54 -7.54
CA ALA A 144 6.97 -8.13 -8.22
C ALA A 144 6.73 -8.04 -9.74
N ARG A 145 7.36 -7.07 -10.38
CA ARG A 145 7.16 -6.79 -11.83
C ARG A 145 7.86 -7.78 -12.75
N GLU A 146 8.77 -8.57 -12.19
CA GLU A 146 9.52 -9.63 -12.88
C GLU A 146 8.68 -10.90 -13.12
N LEU A 147 7.54 -11.03 -12.45
CA LEU A 147 6.69 -12.22 -12.52
C LEU A 147 6.00 -12.33 -13.87
N THR A 148 6.09 -13.52 -14.46
CA THR A 148 5.30 -13.92 -15.61
C THR A 148 3.85 -14.25 -15.25
N PHE A 149 2.94 -14.27 -16.22
CA PHE A 149 1.54 -14.67 -15.98
C PHE A 149 1.40 -16.07 -15.38
N ASN A 150 2.28 -17.01 -15.76
CA ASN A 150 2.25 -18.38 -15.22
C ASN A 150 2.65 -18.40 -13.74
N GLU A 151 3.63 -17.59 -13.35
CA GLU A 151 4.03 -17.44 -11.94
C GLU A 151 2.91 -16.79 -11.13
N ILE A 152 2.29 -15.72 -11.64
CA ILE A 152 1.14 -15.06 -10.98
C ILE A 152 -0.02 -16.05 -10.77
N LYS A 153 -0.27 -16.94 -11.73
CA LYS A 153 -1.26 -18.00 -11.59
C LYS A 153 -0.97 -18.89 -10.37
N GLY A 154 0.31 -19.22 -10.14
CA GLY A 154 0.73 -19.96 -8.94
C GLY A 154 0.35 -19.28 -7.63
N PHE A 155 0.39 -17.94 -7.57
CA PHE A 155 -0.11 -17.18 -6.39
C PHE A 155 -1.62 -17.37 -6.21
N THR A 156 -2.40 -17.27 -7.30
CA THR A 156 -3.86 -17.38 -7.21
C THR A 156 -4.33 -18.79 -6.84
N GLU A 157 -3.56 -19.83 -7.17
CA GLU A 157 -3.88 -21.23 -6.88
C GLU A 157 -3.51 -21.65 -5.46
N ASN A 158 -2.51 -21.01 -4.84
CA ASN A 158 -1.93 -21.45 -3.57
C ASN A 158 -2.20 -20.50 -2.39
N LEU A 159 -2.70 -19.28 -2.63
CA LEU A 159 -3.05 -18.34 -1.58
C LEU A 159 -4.53 -18.41 -1.21
N PRO A 160 -4.92 -18.10 0.04
CA PRO A 160 -6.31 -17.94 0.44
C PRO A 160 -7.08 -16.98 -0.47
N GLU A 161 -8.39 -17.20 -0.65
CA GLU A 161 -9.22 -16.38 -1.54
C GLU A 161 -9.30 -14.91 -1.12
N ASP A 162 -9.17 -14.64 0.16
CA ASP A 162 -9.21 -13.29 0.76
C ASP A 162 -7.83 -12.61 0.82
N CYS A 163 -6.74 -13.30 0.43
CA CYS A 163 -5.45 -12.67 0.17
C CYS A 163 -5.51 -11.93 -1.16
N GLU A 164 -5.49 -10.61 -1.12
CA GLU A 164 -5.58 -9.79 -2.32
C GLU A 164 -4.23 -9.74 -3.06
N LEU A 165 -4.29 -9.69 -4.38
CA LEU A 165 -3.12 -9.50 -5.23
C LEU A 165 -3.26 -8.20 -6.02
N GLU A 166 -2.17 -7.44 -6.09
CA GLU A 166 -2.08 -6.20 -6.86
C GLU A 166 -0.94 -6.33 -7.87
N ALA A 167 -1.19 -5.94 -9.12
CA ALA A 167 -0.19 -5.96 -10.18
C ALA A 167 -0.07 -4.59 -10.86
N PHE A 168 1.15 -4.16 -11.14
CA PHE A 168 1.39 -3.00 -11.96
C PHE A 168 1.05 -3.30 -13.41
N VAL A 169 0.21 -2.45 -14.01
CA VAL A 169 -0.14 -2.51 -15.45
C VAL A 169 0.47 -1.35 -16.22
N HIS A 170 0.97 -0.33 -15.54
CA HIS A 170 1.65 0.84 -16.10
C HIS A 170 2.62 1.44 -15.07
N GLY A 171 3.70 2.05 -15.53
CA GLY A 171 4.68 2.77 -14.70
C GLY A 171 6.13 2.34 -14.95
N SER A 172 7.06 3.10 -14.37
CA SER A 172 8.50 2.81 -14.45
C SER A 172 8.86 1.60 -13.59
N MET A 173 9.88 0.84 -14.04
CA MET A 173 10.48 -0.21 -13.21
C MET A 173 11.11 0.40 -11.94
N CYS A 174 11.05 -0.35 -10.85
CA CYS A 174 11.87 -0.06 -9.68
C CYS A 174 13.31 -0.51 -9.96
N ILE A 175 14.27 0.40 -9.94
CA ILE A 175 15.69 0.12 -10.12
C ILE A 175 16.36 0.19 -8.74
#